data_a8a797749ae6714e7de5390a7a2576db
#
_entry.id   a8a797749ae6714e7de5390a7a2576db
#
_cell.length_a   1.000
_cell.length_b   1.000
_cell.length_c   1.000
_cell.angle_alpha   90.00
_cell.angle_beta   90.00
_cell.angle_gamma   90.00
#
_symmetry.space_group_name_H-M   'P 1'
#
loop_
_entity.id
_entity.type
_entity.pdbx_description
1 polymer ?
#
loop_
_entity_poly.entity_id
_entity_poly.type
_entity_poly.pdbx_seq_one_letter_code
_entity_poly.pdbx_strand_id
1 'polypeptide(L)'
;EYISALVKKDVELVPISKKNISCVSSYTHTVEFGKNPILIGERINPTGKKRFKEALKNNDIDYILKEGIAQQEKGVHILDVNVGLPEIDEEKMLKTAVCELQAIINLPLQIDTSNASAMETALRRYNGKAMVNSVNGKQESMDTVFPLVKKYGGLVVALTLDESGIPQKAEDRVSIAERILDEAAKYGI
;
A
#
# COMPACT_ATOMS: atom_id res chain seq x y z
N GLU A 1 -9.70 17.72 30.81
CA GLU A 1 -9.13 18.78 31.68
C GLU A 1 -7.68 18.49 32.08
N TYR A 2 -7.33 17.30 32.57
CA TYR A 2 -5.99 16.93 33.00
C TYR A 2 -4.94 16.99 31.87
N ILE A 3 -5.26 16.44 30.70
CA ILE A 3 -4.41 16.50 29.50
C ILE A 3 -4.23 17.95 29.03
N SER A 4 -5.29 18.74 29.05
CA SER A 4 -5.24 20.16 28.69
C SER A 4 -4.35 20.98 29.65
N ALA A 5 -4.34 20.63 30.93
CA ALA A 5 -3.48 21.25 31.92
C ALA A 5 -2.00 20.85 31.75
N LEU A 6 -1.72 19.60 31.35
CA LEU A 6 -0.37 19.12 31.04
C LEU A 6 0.20 19.79 29.80
N VAL A 7 -0.58 19.96 28.74
CA VAL A 7 -0.15 20.62 27.49
C VAL A 7 0.16 22.11 27.68
N LYS A 8 -0.40 22.75 28.72
CA LYS A 8 -0.12 24.15 29.06
C LYS A 8 1.17 24.35 29.86
N LYS A 9 1.81 23.27 30.34
CA LYS A 9 3.13 23.36 30.95
C LYS A 9 4.16 23.38 29.84
N ASP A 10 5.25 24.08 30.03
CA ASP A 10 6.43 24.07 29.14
C ASP A 10 7.01 22.65 29.15
N VAL A 11 6.51 21.82 28.23
CA VAL A 11 7.03 20.48 27.99
C VAL A 11 8.09 20.59 26.90
N GLU A 12 9.31 20.27 27.23
CA GLU A 12 10.39 20.19 26.26
C GLU A 12 10.03 19.09 25.24
N LEU A 13 9.85 19.50 23.98
CA LEU A 13 9.53 18.55 22.90
C LEU A 13 10.76 17.67 22.66
N VAL A 14 10.63 16.38 22.94
CA VAL A 14 11.66 15.41 22.57
C VAL A 14 11.76 15.38 21.04
N PRO A 15 12.94 15.71 20.47
CA PRO A 15 13.10 15.71 19.02
C PRO A 15 12.85 14.30 18.48
N ILE A 16 11.98 14.21 17.47
CA ILE A 16 11.72 12.95 16.77
C ILE A 16 12.96 12.60 15.98
N SER A 17 13.68 11.56 16.40
CA SER A 17 14.76 11.00 15.60
C SER A 17 14.17 10.28 14.39
N LYS A 18 14.50 10.75 13.18
CA LYS A 18 14.15 10.01 11.96
C LYS A 18 14.94 8.69 11.95
N LYS A 19 14.23 7.56 12.05
CA LYS A 19 14.83 6.25 11.83
C LYS A 19 14.88 6.03 10.32
N ASN A 20 16.06 5.87 9.74
CA ASN A 20 16.24 5.50 8.32
C ASN A 20 15.92 4.01 8.14
N ILE A 21 14.67 3.63 8.34
CA ILE A 21 14.19 2.27 8.21
C ILE A 21 13.02 2.28 7.22
N SER A 22 13.18 1.56 6.11
CA SER A 22 12.07 1.28 5.21
C SER A 22 11.24 0.15 5.80
N CYS A 23 10.00 0.42 6.17
CA CYS A 23 9.10 -0.57 6.75
C CYS A 23 7.64 -0.30 6.41
N VAL A 24 6.83 -1.35 6.53
CA VAL A 24 5.38 -1.29 6.55
C VAL A 24 4.87 -1.90 7.84
N SER A 25 3.67 -1.56 8.26
CA SER A 25 3.08 -2.14 9.46
C SER A 25 1.58 -2.35 9.34
N SER A 26 1.10 -3.36 10.03
CA SER A 26 -0.29 -3.47 10.45
C SER A 26 -0.47 -2.83 11.83
N TYR A 27 -1.60 -3.07 12.47
CA TYR A 27 -1.85 -2.62 13.85
C TYR A 27 -0.98 -3.36 14.90
N THR A 28 -0.37 -4.51 14.55
CA THR A 28 0.45 -5.33 15.49
C THR A 28 1.82 -5.71 14.94
N HIS A 29 2.02 -5.78 13.63
CA HIS A 29 3.24 -6.28 13.02
C HIS A 29 3.93 -5.21 12.19
N THR A 30 5.27 -5.20 12.25
CA THR A 30 6.13 -4.37 11.40
C THR A 30 7.02 -5.28 10.56
N VAL A 31 7.10 -5.00 9.27
CA VAL A 31 7.99 -5.67 8.31
C VAL A 31 9.03 -4.67 7.83
N GLU A 32 10.31 -4.91 8.18
CA GLU A 32 11.45 -4.09 7.77
C GLU A 32 12.06 -4.62 6.48
N PHE A 33 12.30 -3.73 5.52
CA PHE A 33 12.99 -4.04 4.26
C PHE A 33 14.50 -3.88 4.39
N GLY A 34 15.24 -4.63 3.57
CA GLY A 34 16.70 -4.51 3.43
C GLY A 34 17.55 -5.47 4.25
N LYS A 35 16.98 -6.25 5.17
CA LYS A 35 17.71 -7.24 5.97
C LYS A 35 17.58 -8.66 5.44
N ASN A 36 16.37 -9.10 5.20
CA ASN A 36 16.04 -10.45 4.75
C ASN A 36 15.08 -10.37 3.55
N PRO A 37 14.98 -11.43 2.71
CA PRO A 37 13.95 -11.54 1.69
C PRO A 37 12.56 -11.45 2.31
N ILE A 38 11.68 -10.66 1.70
CA ILE A 38 10.29 -10.47 2.14
C ILE A 38 9.37 -11.08 1.09
N LEU A 39 8.47 -11.96 1.54
CA LEU A 39 7.49 -12.60 0.70
C LEU A 39 6.18 -11.80 0.78
N ILE A 40 5.74 -11.29 -0.38
CA ILE A 40 4.44 -10.65 -0.56
C ILE A 40 3.50 -11.65 -1.22
N GLY A 41 2.39 -11.95 -0.56
CA GLY A 41 1.39 -12.89 -1.08
C GLY A 41 0.41 -12.20 -2.02
N GLU A 42 0.28 -12.67 -3.26
CA GLU A 42 -0.49 -12.06 -4.35
C GLU A 42 -1.69 -12.94 -4.79
N ARG A 43 -2.34 -13.64 -3.85
CA ARG A 43 -3.49 -14.48 -4.21
C ARG A 43 -4.80 -13.69 -4.28
N ILE A 44 -4.90 -12.57 -3.58
CA ILE A 44 -6.02 -11.63 -3.61
C ILE A 44 -5.84 -10.70 -4.82
N ASN A 45 -6.07 -11.25 -6.02
CA ASN A 45 -5.92 -10.55 -7.30
C ASN A 45 -6.76 -11.26 -8.36
N PRO A 46 -7.64 -10.54 -9.11
CA PRO A 46 -8.52 -11.14 -10.12
C PRO A 46 -7.80 -11.58 -11.39
N THR A 47 -6.56 -11.15 -11.62
CA THR A 47 -5.83 -11.44 -12.87
C THR A 47 -5.65 -12.94 -13.07
N GLY A 48 -6.20 -13.48 -14.18
CA GLY A 48 -6.11 -14.89 -14.52
C GLY A 48 -6.93 -15.85 -13.65
N LYS A 49 -7.69 -15.38 -12.66
CA LYS A 49 -8.40 -16.21 -11.67
C LYS A 49 -9.92 -16.08 -11.81
N LYS A 50 -10.54 -16.99 -12.56
CA LYS A 50 -12.01 -16.99 -12.81
C LYS A 50 -12.82 -16.97 -11.52
N ARG A 51 -12.51 -17.88 -10.58
CA ARG A 51 -13.23 -18.00 -9.31
C ARG A 51 -13.13 -16.74 -8.45
N PHE A 52 -11.97 -16.07 -8.45
CA PHE A 52 -11.81 -14.81 -7.72
C PHE A 52 -12.66 -13.70 -8.35
N LYS A 53 -12.71 -13.61 -9.68
CA LYS A 53 -13.58 -12.66 -10.39
C LYS A 53 -15.06 -12.89 -10.05
N GLU A 54 -15.50 -14.15 -9.99
CA GLU A 54 -16.87 -14.49 -9.59
C GLU A 54 -17.15 -14.08 -8.14
N ALA A 55 -16.20 -14.32 -7.22
CA ALA A 55 -16.32 -13.88 -5.83
C ALA A 55 -16.48 -12.37 -5.72
N LEU A 56 -15.68 -11.58 -6.44
CA LEU A 56 -15.81 -10.13 -6.48
C LEU A 56 -17.19 -9.69 -7.01
N LYS A 57 -17.66 -10.25 -8.13
CA LYS A 57 -18.98 -9.93 -8.71
C LYS A 57 -20.14 -10.27 -7.77
N ASN A 58 -20.02 -11.34 -7.02
CA ASN A 58 -21.03 -11.79 -6.07
C ASN A 58 -20.87 -11.18 -4.66
N ASN A 59 -19.89 -10.28 -4.47
CA ASN A 59 -19.55 -9.71 -3.18
C ASN A 59 -19.28 -10.78 -2.11
N ASP A 60 -18.64 -11.90 -2.52
CA ASP A 60 -18.25 -13.01 -1.64
C ASP A 60 -16.97 -12.66 -0.88
N ILE A 61 -17.14 -11.91 0.19
CA ILE A 61 -16.04 -11.46 1.05
C ILE A 61 -15.38 -12.66 1.75
N ASP A 62 -16.15 -13.67 2.12
CA ASP A 62 -15.62 -14.88 2.78
C ASP A 62 -14.55 -15.58 1.91
N TYR A 63 -14.71 -15.56 0.60
CA TYR A 63 -13.70 -16.10 -0.30
C TYR A 63 -12.41 -15.30 -0.27
N ILE A 64 -12.50 -13.95 -0.24
CA ILE A 64 -11.34 -13.06 -0.12
C ILE A 64 -10.60 -13.32 1.20
N LEU A 65 -11.34 -13.44 2.29
CA LEU A 65 -10.79 -13.70 3.63
C LEU A 65 -10.09 -15.05 3.69
N LYS A 66 -10.67 -16.09 3.10
CA LYS A 66 -10.04 -17.42 3.01
C LYS A 66 -8.72 -17.41 2.25
N GLU A 67 -8.64 -16.65 1.14
CA GLU A 67 -7.38 -16.48 0.40
C GLU A 67 -6.32 -15.74 1.25
N GLY A 68 -6.73 -14.75 2.04
CA GLY A 68 -5.85 -14.06 2.97
C GLY A 68 -5.30 -14.96 4.07
N ILE A 69 -6.18 -15.69 4.76
CA ILE A 69 -5.82 -16.66 5.83
C ILE A 69 -4.86 -17.72 5.28
N ALA A 70 -5.19 -18.31 4.13
CA ALA A 70 -4.36 -19.36 3.52
C ALA A 70 -2.94 -18.86 3.17
N GLN A 71 -2.79 -17.60 2.83
CA GLN A 71 -1.47 -17.00 2.60
C GLN A 71 -0.72 -16.73 3.91
N GLN A 72 -1.40 -16.21 4.93
CA GLN A 72 -0.82 -16.01 6.26
C GLN A 72 -0.30 -17.35 6.83
N GLU A 73 -1.07 -18.43 6.72
CA GLU A 73 -0.66 -19.78 7.16
C GLU A 73 0.58 -20.31 6.41
N LYS A 74 0.81 -19.85 5.18
CA LYS A 74 2.00 -20.18 4.38
C LYS A 74 3.21 -19.29 4.71
N GLY A 75 3.10 -18.40 5.66
CA GLY A 75 4.20 -17.58 6.15
C GLY A 75 4.59 -16.41 5.25
N VAL A 76 3.65 -15.84 4.49
CA VAL A 76 3.89 -14.56 3.80
C VAL A 76 4.03 -13.43 4.83
N HIS A 77 4.78 -12.39 4.48
CA HIS A 77 5.04 -11.27 5.37
C HIS A 77 4.07 -10.10 5.15
N ILE A 78 3.59 -9.94 3.92
CA ILE A 78 2.68 -8.88 3.49
C ILE A 78 1.64 -9.50 2.56
N LEU A 79 0.40 -9.01 2.59
CA LEU A 79 -0.64 -9.39 1.64
C LEU A 79 -0.86 -8.28 0.62
N ASP A 80 -0.72 -8.61 -0.66
CA ASP A 80 -1.17 -7.77 -1.76
C ASP A 80 -2.68 -7.90 -1.94
N VAL A 81 -3.36 -6.76 -2.04
CA VAL A 81 -4.82 -6.69 -2.15
C VAL A 81 -5.20 -5.90 -3.39
N ASN A 82 -5.57 -6.64 -4.44
CA ASN A 82 -6.08 -6.12 -5.70
C ASN A 82 -7.50 -6.65 -5.94
N VAL A 83 -8.45 -5.76 -6.12
CA VAL A 83 -9.84 -6.08 -6.44
C VAL A 83 -10.30 -5.41 -7.75
N GLY A 84 -9.35 -4.90 -8.54
CA GLY A 84 -9.61 -4.18 -9.78
C GLY A 84 -10.32 -5.07 -10.81
N LEU A 85 -11.61 -4.82 -11.00
CA LEU A 85 -12.44 -5.49 -11.97
C LEU A 85 -13.43 -4.50 -12.58
N PRO A 86 -13.46 -4.31 -13.91
CA PRO A 86 -14.30 -3.27 -14.54
C PRO A 86 -15.80 -3.36 -14.24
N GLU A 87 -16.28 -4.55 -13.89
CA GLU A 87 -17.71 -4.82 -13.68
C GLU A 87 -18.20 -4.58 -12.25
N ILE A 88 -17.34 -4.05 -11.36
CA ILE A 88 -17.72 -3.79 -9.96
C ILE A 88 -17.35 -2.36 -9.54
N ASP A 89 -17.91 -1.92 -8.43
CA ASP A 89 -17.48 -0.71 -7.71
C ASP A 89 -16.19 -1.04 -6.94
N GLU A 90 -15.03 -0.74 -7.56
CA GLU A 90 -13.71 -1.02 -7.01
C GLU A 90 -13.47 -0.30 -5.68
N GLU A 91 -13.89 0.98 -5.58
CA GLU A 91 -13.70 1.77 -4.37
C GLU A 91 -14.39 1.12 -3.17
N LYS A 92 -15.64 0.76 -3.33
CA LYS A 92 -16.42 0.09 -2.29
C LYS A 92 -15.85 -1.29 -1.96
N MET A 93 -15.49 -2.07 -2.98
CA MET A 93 -14.94 -3.42 -2.80
C MET A 93 -13.59 -3.39 -2.10
N LEU A 94 -12.66 -2.53 -2.53
CA LEU A 94 -11.33 -2.42 -1.94
C LEU A 94 -11.42 -1.96 -0.47
N LYS A 95 -12.23 -0.96 -0.20
CA LYS A 95 -12.53 -0.52 1.17
C LYS A 95 -13.03 -1.68 2.04
N THR A 96 -14.00 -2.44 1.55
CA THR A 96 -14.57 -3.58 2.28
C THR A 96 -13.51 -4.65 2.52
N ALA A 97 -12.77 -5.06 1.48
CA ALA A 97 -11.72 -6.06 1.58
C ALA A 97 -10.64 -5.66 2.60
N VAL A 98 -10.19 -4.40 2.57
CA VAL A 98 -9.19 -3.89 3.52
C VAL A 98 -9.72 -3.90 4.94
N CYS A 99 -10.96 -3.46 5.18
CA CYS A 99 -11.55 -3.45 6.51
C CYS A 99 -11.70 -4.87 7.08
N GLU A 100 -12.24 -5.80 6.30
CA GLU A 100 -12.50 -7.17 6.74
C GLU A 100 -11.20 -7.98 6.90
N LEU A 101 -10.22 -7.81 6.01
CA LEU A 101 -8.90 -8.44 6.16
C LEU A 101 -8.20 -7.99 7.46
N GLN A 102 -8.20 -6.69 7.76
CA GLN A 102 -7.60 -6.17 8.99
C GLN A 102 -8.27 -6.69 10.26
N ALA A 103 -9.54 -7.09 10.19
CA ALA A 103 -10.27 -7.61 11.35
C ALA A 103 -9.78 -9.02 11.76
N ILE A 104 -9.19 -9.79 10.82
CA ILE A 104 -8.86 -11.20 11.05
C ILE A 104 -7.39 -11.55 10.77
N ILE A 105 -6.64 -10.69 10.08
CA ILE A 105 -5.27 -10.92 9.65
C ILE A 105 -4.36 -9.89 10.28
N ASN A 106 -3.22 -10.34 10.81
CA ASN A 106 -2.23 -9.50 11.48
C ASN A 106 -1.19 -8.91 10.51
N LEU A 107 -1.12 -9.39 9.28
CA LEU A 107 -0.10 -8.97 8.31
C LEU A 107 -0.35 -7.56 7.78
N PRO A 108 0.71 -6.80 7.47
CA PRO A 108 0.57 -5.58 6.69
C PRO A 108 -0.04 -5.85 5.32
N LEU A 109 -0.78 -4.85 4.80
CA LEU A 109 -1.37 -4.92 3.47
C LEU A 109 -0.62 -4.03 2.48
N GLN A 110 -0.50 -4.53 1.26
CA GLN A 110 -0.15 -3.78 0.07
C GLN A 110 -1.44 -3.45 -0.67
N ILE A 111 -1.72 -2.17 -0.83
CA ILE A 111 -2.90 -1.68 -1.56
C ILE A 111 -2.52 -1.57 -3.03
N ASP A 112 -3.05 -2.48 -3.84
CA ASP A 112 -2.74 -2.59 -5.26
C ASP A 112 -3.93 -2.12 -6.11
N THR A 113 -3.85 -0.89 -6.57
CA THR A 113 -4.84 -0.29 -7.48
C THR A 113 -4.26 0.90 -8.24
N SER A 114 -4.70 1.10 -9.46
CA SER A 114 -4.47 2.32 -10.24
C SER A 114 -5.57 3.38 -10.05
N ASN A 115 -6.65 3.05 -9.36
CA ASN A 115 -7.76 3.97 -9.10
C ASN A 115 -7.45 4.81 -7.85
N ALA A 116 -7.20 6.10 -8.05
CA ALA A 116 -6.83 7.02 -6.96
C ALA A 116 -7.90 7.13 -5.87
N SER A 117 -9.18 7.11 -6.23
CA SER A 117 -10.29 7.17 -5.26
C SER A 117 -10.37 5.90 -4.41
N ALA A 118 -10.23 4.74 -5.06
CA ALA A 118 -10.17 3.46 -4.36
C ALA A 118 -8.96 3.38 -3.43
N MET A 119 -7.78 3.83 -3.90
CA MET A 119 -6.56 3.93 -3.10
C MET A 119 -6.76 4.82 -1.87
N GLU A 120 -7.27 6.04 -2.07
CA GLU A 120 -7.49 6.96 -0.96
C GLU A 120 -8.48 6.39 0.06
N THR A 121 -9.59 5.82 -0.40
CA THR A 121 -10.62 5.25 0.46
C THR A 121 -10.09 4.07 1.27
N ALA A 122 -9.25 3.21 0.68
CA ALA A 122 -8.58 2.12 1.37
C ALA A 122 -7.57 2.62 2.40
N LEU A 123 -6.67 3.53 2.01
CA LEU A 123 -5.66 4.10 2.90
C LEU A 123 -6.27 4.81 4.11
N ARG A 124 -7.41 5.49 3.93
CA ARG A 124 -8.15 6.14 5.02
C ARG A 124 -8.66 5.15 6.08
N ARG A 125 -8.85 3.90 5.73
CA ARG A 125 -9.35 2.83 6.61
C ARG A 125 -8.25 1.92 7.12
N TYR A 126 -7.07 2.02 6.55
CA TYR A 126 -5.95 1.18 6.93
C TYR A 126 -5.35 1.60 8.28
N ASN A 127 -5.23 0.64 9.18
CA ASN A 127 -4.67 0.84 10.51
C ASN A 127 -3.21 0.40 10.56
N GLY A 128 -2.32 1.28 10.18
CA GLY A 128 -0.89 1.04 10.12
C GLY A 128 -0.21 1.87 9.02
N LYS A 129 1.00 1.46 8.65
CA LYS A 129 1.73 2.01 7.51
C LYS A 129 1.60 1.07 6.32
N ALA A 130 0.70 1.39 5.39
CA ALA A 130 0.44 0.57 4.21
C ALA A 130 1.62 0.57 3.23
N MET A 131 1.69 -0.47 2.39
CA MET A 131 2.43 -0.43 1.14
C MET A 131 1.48 -0.05 0.01
N VAL A 132 1.91 0.80 -0.91
CA VAL A 132 1.12 1.25 -2.06
C VAL A 132 1.74 0.67 -3.33
N ASN A 133 0.96 -0.01 -4.13
CA ASN A 133 1.33 -0.57 -5.43
C ASN A 133 0.45 0.08 -6.50
N SER A 134 0.94 0.99 -7.31
CA SER A 134 2.28 1.50 -7.42
C SER A 134 2.30 2.94 -7.97
N VAL A 135 3.44 3.58 -7.91
CA VAL A 135 3.76 4.76 -8.72
C VAL A 135 4.66 4.34 -9.88
N ASN A 136 4.65 5.09 -10.97
CA ASN A 136 5.61 4.94 -12.06
C ASN A 136 6.15 6.30 -12.51
N GLY A 137 7.07 6.30 -13.48
CA GLY A 137 7.73 7.50 -13.96
C GLY A 137 6.85 8.47 -14.77
N LYS A 138 5.56 8.17 -14.99
CA LYS A 138 4.65 9.13 -15.62
C LYS A 138 4.31 10.25 -14.65
N GLN A 139 4.30 11.50 -15.14
CA GLN A 139 4.02 12.66 -14.29
C GLN A 139 2.64 12.53 -13.63
N GLU A 140 1.62 12.14 -14.39
CA GLU A 140 0.25 11.92 -13.88
C GLU A 140 0.21 10.91 -12.72
N SER A 141 1.01 9.83 -12.81
CA SER A 141 1.09 8.81 -11.75
C SER A 141 1.70 9.39 -10.47
N MET A 142 2.79 10.14 -10.59
CA MET A 142 3.46 10.77 -9.46
C MET A 142 2.58 11.85 -8.80
N ASP A 143 1.93 12.71 -9.60
CA ASP A 143 1.03 13.75 -9.11
C ASP A 143 -0.21 13.19 -8.40
N THR A 144 -0.61 11.98 -8.75
CA THR A 144 -1.75 11.29 -8.14
C THR A 144 -1.36 10.54 -6.87
N VAL A 145 -0.29 9.76 -6.92
CA VAL A 145 0.07 8.81 -5.84
C VAL A 145 0.83 9.47 -4.71
N PHE A 146 1.80 10.36 -4.99
CA PHE A 146 2.62 10.95 -3.94
C PHE A 146 1.84 11.79 -2.93
N PRO A 147 0.83 12.60 -3.30
CA PRO A 147 -0.01 13.27 -2.30
C PRO A 147 -0.69 12.30 -1.35
N LEU A 148 -1.14 11.13 -1.83
CA LEU A 148 -1.77 10.10 -1.00
C LEU A 148 -0.73 9.43 -0.08
N VAL A 149 0.43 9.06 -0.61
CA VAL A 149 1.54 8.49 0.19
C VAL A 149 1.97 9.48 1.27
N LYS A 150 2.13 10.76 0.95
CA LYS A 150 2.44 11.82 1.91
C LYS A 150 1.38 11.95 2.99
N LYS A 151 0.12 11.97 2.59
CA LYS A 151 -1.03 12.17 3.49
C LYS A 151 -1.19 11.03 4.49
N TYR A 152 -1.00 9.78 4.05
CA TYR A 152 -1.25 8.58 4.85
C TYR A 152 0.02 7.93 5.41
N GLY A 153 1.21 8.37 4.98
CA GLY A 153 2.50 7.89 5.49
C GLY A 153 2.89 6.51 4.98
N GLY A 154 2.45 6.12 3.78
CA GLY A 154 2.73 4.80 3.19
C GLY A 154 4.18 4.62 2.73
N LEU A 155 4.53 3.37 2.43
CA LEU A 155 5.67 2.99 1.59
C LEU A 155 5.14 2.74 0.17
N VAL A 156 5.87 3.13 -0.87
CA VAL A 156 5.40 2.99 -2.25
C VAL A 156 6.35 2.16 -3.10
N VAL A 157 5.78 1.27 -3.92
CA VAL A 157 6.50 0.57 -4.99
C VAL A 157 6.63 1.51 -6.18
N ALA A 158 7.85 1.75 -6.65
CA ALA A 158 8.15 2.56 -7.82
C ALA A 158 8.50 1.67 -9.02
N LEU A 159 7.71 1.75 -10.08
CA LEU A 159 7.96 1.03 -11.33
C LEU A 159 8.76 1.88 -12.30
N THR A 160 9.87 1.35 -12.78
CA THR A 160 10.76 2.01 -13.73
C THR A 160 10.24 1.90 -15.18
N LEU A 161 9.07 2.48 -15.39
CA LEU A 161 8.42 2.67 -16.69
C LEU A 161 7.85 4.08 -16.76
N ASP A 162 7.67 4.62 -17.96
CA ASP A 162 7.14 5.96 -18.17
C ASP A 162 6.21 6.03 -19.39
N GLU A 163 6.03 7.23 -19.95
CA GLU A 163 5.19 7.48 -21.12
C GLU A 163 5.62 6.70 -22.35
N SER A 164 6.91 6.36 -22.44
CA SER A 164 7.49 5.56 -23.54
C SER A 164 7.33 4.05 -23.32
N GLY A 165 6.83 3.64 -22.15
CA GLY A 165 6.61 2.25 -21.77
C GLY A 165 7.74 1.69 -20.90
N ILE A 166 8.03 0.40 -21.04
CA ILE A 166 9.04 -0.32 -20.24
C ILE A 166 10.40 -0.27 -20.96
N PRO A 167 11.42 0.41 -20.41
CA PRO A 167 12.74 0.47 -21.03
C PRO A 167 13.41 -0.90 -21.13
N GLN A 168 14.12 -1.10 -22.22
CA GLN A 168 14.88 -2.34 -22.44
C GLN A 168 16.27 -2.29 -21.80
N LYS A 169 16.86 -1.09 -21.68
CA LYS A 169 18.20 -0.89 -21.14
C LYS A 169 18.17 -0.57 -19.64
N ALA A 170 19.16 -1.01 -18.92
CA ALA A 170 19.32 -0.77 -17.50
C ALA A 170 19.48 0.74 -17.18
N GLU A 171 20.25 1.44 -17.99
CA GLU A 171 20.54 2.87 -17.84
C GLU A 171 19.26 3.71 -17.90
N ASP A 172 18.38 3.40 -18.84
CA ASP A 172 17.08 4.09 -18.98
C ASP A 172 16.18 3.84 -17.76
N ARG A 173 16.22 2.62 -17.19
CA ARG A 173 15.49 2.30 -15.95
C ARG A 173 16.03 3.06 -14.75
N VAL A 174 17.37 3.20 -14.65
CA VAL A 174 18.01 3.99 -13.59
C VAL A 174 17.57 5.45 -13.70
N SER A 175 17.59 6.03 -14.90
CA SER A 175 17.16 7.42 -15.10
C SER A 175 15.69 7.66 -14.70
N ILE A 176 14.80 6.69 -14.97
CA ILE A 176 13.41 6.77 -14.52
C ILE A 176 13.34 6.66 -12.99
N ALA A 177 14.11 5.77 -12.37
CA ALA A 177 14.16 5.65 -10.92
C ALA A 177 14.61 6.95 -10.25
N GLU A 178 15.68 7.57 -10.76
CA GLU A 178 16.19 8.88 -10.29
C GLU A 178 15.09 9.95 -10.40
N ARG A 179 14.40 10.05 -11.55
CA ARG A 179 13.29 10.98 -11.72
C ARG A 179 12.18 10.77 -10.69
N ILE A 180 11.80 9.52 -10.42
CA ILE A 180 10.78 9.21 -9.41
C ILE A 180 11.26 9.61 -8.01
N LEU A 181 12.52 9.36 -7.67
CA LEU A 181 13.09 9.74 -6.36
C LEU A 181 13.15 11.25 -6.20
N ASP A 182 13.59 11.99 -7.22
CA ASP A 182 13.63 13.45 -7.20
C ASP A 182 12.23 14.07 -7.01
N GLU A 183 11.23 13.48 -7.66
CA GLU A 183 9.84 13.93 -7.50
C GLU A 183 9.32 13.58 -6.10
N ALA A 184 9.57 12.37 -5.60
CA ALA A 184 9.18 11.95 -4.25
C ALA A 184 9.77 12.88 -3.17
N ALA A 185 11.03 13.31 -3.34
CA ALA A 185 11.71 14.23 -2.42
C ALA A 185 10.98 15.57 -2.28
N LYS A 186 10.33 16.09 -3.33
CA LYS A 186 9.52 17.33 -3.26
C LYS A 186 8.31 17.19 -2.34
N TYR A 187 7.79 15.99 -2.20
CA TYR A 187 6.72 15.66 -1.25
C TYR A 187 7.24 15.31 0.15
N GLY A 188 8.56 15.18 0.31
CA GLY A 188 9.19 14.76 1.57
C GLY A 188 8.99 13.28 1.89
N ILE A 189 8.92 12.47 0.85
CA ILE A 189 8.82 11.00 0.88
C ILE A 189 10.21 10.41 0.73
#